data_634a5939c88f15045dacc28f4bf97cf9
#
_entry.id   634a5939c88f15045dacc28f4bf97cf9
#
_cell.length_a   1.000
_cell.length_b   1.000
_cell.length_c   1.000
_cell.angle_alpha   90.00
_cell.angle_beta   90.00
_cell.angle_gamma   90.00
#
_symmetry.space_group_name_H-M   'P 1'
#
loop_
_entity.id
_entity.type
_entity.pdbx_description
1 polymer ?
#
loop_
_entity_poly.entity_id
_entity_poly.type
_entity_poly.pdbx_seq_one_letter_code
_entity_poly.pdbx_strand_id
1 'polypeptide(L)'
;MIYNSIYEMVNDIDPPKLPVIVPTHNNPAYLKMMLGQLDKYGLDDVIIIDNFSLYPEMRALLKEISDKYIVVSKFTNEGPREFYTNPLLFNWLPQKFIVTDPDIGFNPNLPSNLIEILEKVSEDFNLFKVGFALDIEFDGNESIKKIMPWGKTIYDWELAMYLNQIGETSSGDPIYKAPLDTTFCFVNKAYDNGDFLYTSTARVGGNFIGQHYGWYENPPIPEEEKEYLINNAGRWSSTSNGGNSG
;
A
#
# COMPACT_ATOMS: atom_id res chain seq x y z
N MET A 1 16.81 -11.68 -4.77
CA MET A 1 16.37 -12.83 -5.60
C MET A 1 15.27 -12.35 -6.55
N ILE A 2 15.30 -12.69 -7.85
CA ILE A 2 14.28 -12.26 -8.83
C ILE A 2 13.56 -13.48 -9.40
N TYR A 3 12.22 -13.46 -9.34
CA TYR A 3 11.33 -14.45 -9.98
C TYR A 3 10.57 -13.78 -11.12
N ASN A 4 10.20 -14.55 -12.16
CA ASN A 4 9.42 -14.05 -13.30
C ASN A 4 7.91 -14.22 -13.10
N SER A 5 7.51 -14.91 -12.06
CA SER A 5 6.10 -15.11 -11.71
C SER A 5 5.91 -15.45 -10.24
N ILE A 6 4.71 -15.23 -9.74
CA ILE A 6 4.27 -15.70 -8.41
C ILE A 6 4.40 -17.23 -8.33
N TYR A 7 4.08 -17.94 -9.41
CA TYR A 7 4.16 -19.40 -9.44
C TYR A 7 5.60 -19.88 -9.19
N GLU A 8 6.62 -19.27 -9.81
CA GLU A 8 8.01 -19.62 -9.55
C GLU A 8 8.37 -19.38 -8.08
N MET A 9 8.06 -18.21 -7.53
CA MET A 9 8.38 -17.85 -6.14
C MET A 9 7.76 -18.83 -5.13
N VAL A 10 6.46 -19.10 -5.23
CA VAL A 10 5.76 -19.93 -4.23
C VAL A 10 6.14 -21.41 -4.26
N ASN A 11 6.75 -21.88 -5.36
CA ASN A 11 7.26 -23.24 -5.47
C ASN A 11 8.76 -23.35 -5.09
N ASP A 12 9.47 -22.25 -4.96
CA ASP A 12 10.91 -22.22 -4.67
C ASP A 12 11.20 -21.93 -3.19
N ILE A 13 10.39 -21.09 -2.54
CA ILE A 13 10.62 -20.68 -1.15
C ILE A 13 9.36 -20.79 -0.28
N ASP A 14 9.56 -20.98 1.02
CA ASP A 14 8.52 -20.84 2.03
C ASP A 14 8.26 -19.35 2.31
N PRO A 15 7.02 -18.97 2.72
CA PRO A 15 6.73 -17.60 3.07
C PRO A 15 7.50 -17.15 4.32
N PRO A 16 8.03 -15.91 4.35
CA PRO A 16 8.53 -15.31 5.56
C PRO A 16 7.47 -15.27 6.67
N LYS A 17 7.92 -15.10 7.92
CA LYS A 17 7.00 -15.13 9.08
C LYS A 17 5.98 -13.98 9.06
N LEU A 18 6.42 -12.78 8.67
CA LEU A 18 5.57 -11.59 8.57
C LEU A 18 5.96 -10.77 7.32
N PRO A 19 5.65 -11.26 6.12
CA PRO A 19 6.06 -10.57 4.89
C PRO A 19 5.32 -9.24 4.71
N VAL A 20 6.02 -8.27 4.10
CA VAL A 20 5.46 -7.03 3.60
C VAL A 20 5.35 -7.12 2.09
N ILE A 21 4.12 -7.12 1.57
CA ILE A 21 3.85 -7.15 0.13
C ILE A 21 3.79 -5.71 -0.38
N VAL A 22 4.64 -5.40 -1.36
CA VAL A 22 4.70 -4.09 -2.00
C VAL A 22 4.42 -4.24 -3.50
N PRO A 23 3.17 -4.10 -3.95
CA PRO A 23 2.86 -4.03 -5.36
C PRO A 23 3.40 -2.71 -5.93
N THR A 24 4.06 -2.78 -7.08
CA THR A 24 4.72 -1.60 -7.67
C THR A 24 4.58 -1.58 -9.19
N HIS A 25 4.66 -0.38 -9.81
CA HIS A 25 4.64 -0.20 -11.26
C HIS A 25 5.26 1.14 -11.66
N ASN A 26 6.44 1.12 -12.31
CA ASN A 26 7.11 2.29 -12.89
C ASN A 26 7.41 3.46 -11.93
N ASN A 27 7.54 3.24 -10.62
CA ASN A 27 7.68 4.28 -9.60
C ASN A 27 8.89 4.08 -8.67
N PRO A 28 10.13 4.13 -9.19
CA PRO A 28 11.34 3.81 -8.44
C PRO A 28 11.58 4.71 -7.22
N ALA A 29 11.27 6.02 -7.29
CA ALA A 29 11.47 6.92 -6.15
C ALA A 29 10.53 6.58 -4.99
N TYR A 30 9.27 6.30 -5.27
CA TYR A 30 8.33 5.84 -4.24
C TYR A 30 8.75 4.51 -3.64
N LEU A 31 9.17 3.54 -4.47
CA LEU A 31 9.65 2.26 -3.96
C LEU A 31 10.87 2.43 -3.05
N LYS A 32 11.87 3.24 -3.44
CA LYS A 32 13.04 3.55 -2.59
C LYS A 32 12.63 4.19 -1.27
N MET A 33 11.71 5.15 -1.30
CA MET A 33 11.17 5.80 -0.10
C MET A 33 10.50 4.77 0.81
N MET A 34 9.62 3.93 0.28
CA MET A 34 8.93 2.91 1.06
C MET A 34 9.92 1.93 1.69
N LEU A 35 10.89 1.41 0.94
CA LEU A 35 11.90 0.50 1.47
C LEU A 35 12.71 1.14 2.62
N GLY A 36 13.06 2.44 2.50
CA GLY A 36 13.72 3.16 3.57
C GLY A 36 12.85 3.35 4.82
N GLN A 37 11.54 3.52 4.65
CA GLN A 37 10.59 3.56 5.77
C GLN A 37 10.45 2.19 6.44
N LEU A 38 10.30 1.11 5.67
CA LEU A 38 10.21 -0.25 6.19
C LEU A 38 11.47 -0.65 6.96
N ASP A 39 12.66 -0.35 6.43
CA ASP A 39 13.95 -0.57 7.10
C ASP A 39 14.01 0.13 8.48
N LYS A 40 13.54 1.37 8.56
CA LYS A 40 13.49 2.14 9.82
C LYS A 40 12.68 1.44 10.91
N TYR A 41 11.67 0.66 10.53
CA TYR A 41 10.81 -0.08 11.45
C TYR A 41 11.17 -1.57 11.59
N GLY A 42 12.30 -2.01 11.00
CA GLY A 42 12.76 -3.40 11.06
C GLY A 42 11.84 -4.37 10.30
N LEU A 43 11.15 -3.89 9.28
CA LEU A 43 10.28 -4.68 8.42
C LEU A 43 11.08 -5.15 7.18
N ASP A 44 11.94 -6.15 7.38
CA ASP A 44 12.93 -6.57 6.41
C ASP A 44 12.44 -7.66 5.43
N ASP A 45 11.38 -8.39 5.79
CA ASP A 45 10.80 -9.49 5.00
C ASP A 45 9.93 -8.96 3.84
N VAL A 46 10.53 -8.18 2.93
CA VAL A 46 9.78 -7.49 1.85
C VAL A 46 9.73 -8.33 0.59
N ILE A 47 8.51 -8.46 0.04
CA ILE A 47 8.22 -9.08 -1.26
C ILE A 47 7.67 -8.00 -2.18
N ILE A 48 8.44 -7.65 -3.20
CA ILE A 48 8.09 -6.63 -4.20
C ILE A 48 7.45 -7.34 -5.39
N ILE A 49 6.21 -6.96 -5.71
CA ILE A 49 5.48 -7.47 -6.87
C ILE A 49 5.46 -6.40 -7.96
N ASP A 50 6.38 -6.52 -8.91
CA ASP A 50 6.46 -5.61 -10.04
C ASP A 50 5.42 -5.96 -11.11
N ASN A 51 4.45 -5.09 -11.27
CA ASN A 51 3.36 -5.18 -12.22
C ASN A 51 3.78 -4.73 -13.63
N PHE A 52 4.80 -5.37 -14.20
CA PHE A 52 5.25 -5.12 -15.57
C PHE A 52 5.79 -3.69 -15.77
N SER A 53 6.78 -3.28 -14.99
CA SER A 53 7.44 -2.00 -15.18
C SER A 53 8.29 -1.98 -16.45
N LEU A 54 8.15 -0.89 -17.22
CA LEU A 54 8.91 -0.62 -18.44
C LEU A 54 9.88 0.57 -18.27
N TYR A 55 9.73 1.36 -17.21
CA TYR A 55 10.62 2.47 -16.90
C TYR A 55 12.03 1.96 -16.61
N PRO A 56 13.06 2.39 -17.36
CA PRO A 56 14.42 1.84 -17.24
C PRO A 56 14.99 1.95 -15.83
N GLU A 57 14.75 3.07 -15.15
CA GLU A 57 15.20 3.34 -13.78
C GLU A 57 14.55 2.38 -12.78
N MET A 58 13.27 2.04 -12.98
CA MET A 58 12.59 1.03 -12.17
C MET A 58 13.21 -0.35 -12.36
N ARG A 59 13.47 -0.74 -13.59
CA ARG A 59 14.09 -2.04 -13.89
C ARG A 59 15.51 -2.15 -13.33
N ALA A 60 16.27 -1.05 -13.38
CA ALA A 60 17.60 -0.98 -12.77
C ALA A 60 17.51 -1.13 -11.25
N LEU A 61 16.56 -0.43 -10.62
CA LEU A 61 16.32 -0.51 -9.18
C LEU A 61 15.94 -1.94 -8.76
N LEU A 62 14.98 -2.57 -9.45
CA LEU A 62 14.54 -3.93 -9.12
C LEU A 62 15.71 -4.94 -9.13
N LYS A 63 16.63 -4.78 -10.08
CA LYS A 63 17.84 -5.59 -10.14
C LYS A 63 18.78 -5.30 -8.96
N GLU A 64 19.00 -4.03 -8.62
CA GLU A 64 19.85 -3.62 -7.52
C GLU A 64 19.35 -4.18 -6.17
N ILE A 65 18.05 -4.03 -5.88
CA ILE A 65 17.48 -4.41 -4.60
C ILE A 65 17.21 -5.91 -4.46
N SER A 66 17.31 -6.69 -5.53
CA SER A 66 17.06 -8.14 -5.51
C SER A 66 18.09 -8.94 -4.71
N ASP A 67 19.24 -8.35 -4.36
CA ASP A 67 20.22 -8.96 -3.46
C ASP A 67 19.71 -8.96 -1.99
N LYS A 68 18.85 -8.00 -1.64
CA LYS A 68 18.29 -7.86 -0.28
C LYS A 68 16.85 -8.38 -0.17
N TYR A 69 16.01 -8.13 -1.17
CA TYR A 69 14.58 -8.40 -1.12
C TYR A 69 14.16 -9.45 -2.14
N ILE A 70 12.98 -10.04 -1.93
CA ILE A 70 12.32 -10.91 -2.91
C ILE A 70 11.63 -10.01 -3.94
N VAL A 71 11.94 -10.20 -5.21
CA VAL A 71 11.34 -9.45 -6.32
C VAL A 71 10.62 -10.42 -7.25
N VAL A 72 9.35 -10.18 -7.51
CA VAL A 72 8.57 -10.88 -8.54
C VAL A 72 8.32 -9.92 -9.69
N SER A 73 9.06 -10.06 -10.80
CA SER A 73 8.94 -9.20 -11.98
C SER A 73 8.04 -9.87 -13.01
N LYS A 74 6.81 -9.38 -13.13
CA LYS A 74 5.77 -9.97 -13.94
C LYS A 74 5.79 -9.46 -15.38
N PHE A 75 5.12 -10.21 -16.28
CA PHE A 75 4.93 -9.84 -17.69
C PHE A 75 3.58 -9.16 -17.96
N THR A 76 2.74 -9.00 -16.93
CA THR A 76 1.40 -8.39 -17.00
C THR A 76 1.15 -7.51 -15.80
N ASN A 77 0.32 -6.48 -15.95
CA ASN A 77 -0.13 -5.63 -14.84
C ASN A 77 -1.53 -6.09 -14.38
N GLU A 78 -1.56 -6.86 -13.28
CA GLU A 78 -2.80 -7.35 -12.65
C GLU A 78 -3.32 -6.38 -11.57
N GLY A 79 -2.59 -5.30 -11.32
CA GLY A 79 -2.93 -4.28 -10.33
C GLY A 79 -2.46 -4.60 -8.91
N PRO A 80 -2.74 -3.69 -7.96
CA PRO A 80 -2.15 -3.74 -6.62
C PRO A 80 -2.76 -4.81 -5.70
N ARG A 81 -3.93 -5.37 -6.06
CA ARG A 81 -4.68 -6.29 -5.19
C ARG A 81 -4.36 -7.76 -5.42
N GLU A 82 -3.35 -8.08 -6.21
CA GLU A 82 -3.06 -9.46 -6.59
C GLU A 82 -2.76 -10.37 -5.40
N PHE A 83 -2.19 -9.84 -4.32
CA PHE A 83 -1.98 -10.61 -3.09
C PHE A 83 -3.27 -11.21 -2.50
N TYR A 84 -4.43 -10.65 -2.82
CA TYR A 84 -5.75 -11.16 -2.44
C TYR A 84 -6.48 -11.86 -3.59
N THR A 85 -6.44 -11.29 -4.79
CA THR A 85 -7.19 -11.82 -5.95
C THR A 85 -6.52 -13.03 -6.60
N ASN A 86 -5.24 -13.28 -6.33
CA ASN A 86 -4.54 -14.47 -6.79
C ASN A 86 -4.58 -15.56 -5.70
N PRO A 87 -5.38 -16.64 -5.86
CA PRO A 87 -5.54 -17.66 -4.82
C PRO A 87 -4.22 -18.39 -4.48
N LEU A 88 -3.31 -18.51 -5.46
CA LEU A 88 -2.01 -19.16 -5.23
C LEU A 88 -1.18 -18.34 -4.24
N LEU A 89 -1.07 -17.04 -4.47
CA LEU A 89 -0.32 -16.13 -3.58
C LEU A 89 -1.03 -16.01 -2.22
N PHE A 90 -2.34 -15.77 -2.21
CA PHE A 90 -3.08 -15.60 -0.97
C PHE A 90 -2.97 -16.84 -0.07
N ASN A 91 -3.10 -18.05 -0.63
CA ASN A 91 -2.98 -19.29 0.15
C ASN A 91 -1.55 -19.54 0.64
N TRP A 92 -0.52 -19.17 -0.15
CA TRP A 92 0.88 -19.29 0.24
C TRP A 92 1.27 -18.34 1.36
N LEU A 93 0.76 -17.09 1.36
CA LEU A 93 1.03 -16.12 2.42
C LEU A 93 0.64 -16.66 3.80
N PRO A 94 1.38 -16.33 4.88
CA PRO A 94 1.06 -16.76 6.24
C PRO A 94 -0.28 -16.18 6.71
N GLN A 95 -0.73 -16.59 7.89
CA GLN A 95 -1.97 -16.12 8.51
C GLN A 95 -2.02 -14.61 8.69
N LYS A 96 -0.87 -14.01 8.98
CA LYS A 96 -0.67 -12.57 9.22
C LYS A 96 0.42 -12.05 8.29
N PHE A 97 0.17 -10.93 7.62
CA PHE A 97 1.13 -10.26 6.74
C PHE A 97 0.78 -8.77 6.60
N ILE A 98 1.64 -8.01 5.93
CA ILE A 98 1.48 -6.58 5.70
C ILE A 98 1.36 -6.32 4.20
N VAL A 99 0.58 -5.32 3.82
CA VAL A 99 0.51 -4.81 2.45
C VAL A 99 0.67 -3.30 2.48
N THR A 100 1.37 -2.74 1.50
CA THR A 100 1.46 -1.28 1.34
C THR A 100 1.68 -0.89 -0.11
N ASP A 101 1.01 0.18 -0.55
CA ASP A 101 1.41 0.88 -1.76
C ASP A 101 2.76 1.59 -1.55
N PRO A 102 3.62 1.71 -2.56
CA PRO A 102 4.94 2.30 -2.41
C PRO A 102 4.92 3.82 -2.20
N ASP A 103 3.83 4.50 -2.53
CA ASP A 103 3.65 5.96 -2.45
C ASP A 103 2.99 6.44 -1.15
N ILE A 104 2.99 5.61 -0.11
CA ILE A 104 2.53 5.98 1.23
C ILE A 104 3.68 6.53 2.07
N GLY A 105 3.59 7.80 2.46
CA GLY A 105 4.50 8.41 3.44
C GLY A 105 4.06 8.12 4.86
N PHE A 106 4.99 7.71 5.73
CA PHE A 106 4.70 7.45 7.13
C PHE A 106 4.74 8.72 7.97
N ASN A 107 3.87 8.80 8.96
CA ASN A 107 3.90 9.88 9.95
C ASN A 107 5.25 9.87 10.70
N PRO A 108 5.93 11.03 10.86
CA PRO A 108 7.19 11.09 11.63
C PRO A 108 7.05 10.60 13.08
N ASN A 109 5.86 10.71 13.66
CA ASN A 109 5.54 10.31 15.03
C ASN A 109 4.95 8.88 15.12
N LEU A 110 4.95 8.12 14.01
CA LEU A 110 4.46 6.75 13.99
C LEU A 110 5.21 5.90 15.05
N PRO A 111 4.50 5.18 15.95
CA PRO A 111 5.14 4.43 17.03
C PRO A 111 5.98 3.26 16.50
N SER A 112 7.11 2.97 17.17
CA SER A 112 8.01 1.89 16.76
C SER A 112 7.38 0.49 16.83
N ASN A 113 6.38 0.30 17.70
CA ASN A 113 5.63 -0.94 17.84
C ASN A 113 4.30 -0.93 17.04
N LEU A 114 4.29 -0.22 15.89
CA LEU A 114 3.08 -0.06 15.06
C LEU A 114 2.41 -1.39 14.72
N ILE A 115 3.19 -2.43 14.41
CA ILE A 115 2.63 -3.74 14.01
C ILE A 115 1.88 -4.39 15.16
N GLU A 116 2.43 -4.36 16.37
CA GLU A 116 1.78 -4.90 17.57
C GLU A 116 0.45 -4.16 17.85
N ILE A 117 0.42 -2.85 17.63
CA ILE A 117 -0.80 -2.04 17.78
C ILE A 117 -1.84 -2.41 16.72
N LEU A 118 -1.46 -2.50 15.44
CA LEU A 118 -2.38 -2.87 14.37
C LEU A 118 -2.91 -4.30 14.53
N GLU A 119 -2.04 -5.24 14.92
CA GLU A 119 -2.40 -6.62 15.23
C GLU A 119 -3.42 -6.67 16.37
N LYS A 120 -3.15 -5.96 17.47
CA LYS A 120 -4.08 -5.89 18.61
C LYS A 120 -5.44 -5.31 18.21
N VAL A 121 -5.49 -4.27 17.41
CA VAL A 121 -6.74 -3.71 16.87
C VAL A 121 -7.47 -4.75 16.02
N SER A 122 -6.73 -5.48 15.15
CA SER A 122 -7.32 -6.57 14.36
C SER A 122 -7.98 -7.64 15.25
N GLU A 123 -7.32 -8.04 16.33
CA GLU A 123 -7.81 -9.06 17.26
C GLU A 123 -8.98 -8.55 18.12
N ASP A 124 -8.87 -7.36 18.70
CA ASP A 124 -9.90 -6.77 19.58
C ASP A 124 -11.24 -6.55 18.85
N PHE A 125 -11.19 -6.22 17.55
CA PHE A 125 -12.38 -5.91 16.73
C PHE A 125 -12.73 -6.99 15.68
N ASN A 126 -12.00 -8.11 15.63
CA ASN A 126 -12.16 -9.18 14.63
C ASN A 126 -12.09 -8.63 13.19
N LEU A 127 -11.01 -7.91 12.87
CA LEU A 127 -10.85 -7.24 11.59
C LEU A 127 -9.85 -7.94 10.69
N PHE A 128 -10.22 -8.18 9.44
CA PHE A 128 -9.36 -8.72 8.40
C PHE A 128 -8.20 -7.79 8.06
N LYS A 129 -8.47 -6.48 7.93
CA LYS A 129 -7.42 -5.48 7.69
C LYS A 129 -7.52 -4.29 8.64
N VAL A 130 -6.37 -3.88 9.15
CA VAL A 130 -6.21 -2.65 9.95
C VAL A 130 -5.01 -1.89 9.43
N GLY A 131 -5.19 -0.63 9.07
CA GLY A 131 -4.11 0.15 8.49
C GLY A 131 -4.22 1.64 8.72
N PHE A 132 -3.43 2.40 7.98
CA PHE A 132 -3.35 3.84 8.15
C PHE A 132 -4.61 4.56 7.65
N ALA A 133 -5.07 5.55 8.40
CA ALA A 133 -5.87 6.63 7.83
C ALA A 133 -4.98 7.50 6.94
N LEU A 134 -5.58 8.24 6.01
CA LEU A 134 -4.83 9.10 5.10
C LEU A 134 -5.05 10.56 5.41
N ASP A 135 -3.98 11.35 5.26
CA ASP A 135 -4.01 12.78 5.45
C ASP A 135 -5.01 13.44 4.48
N ILE A 136 -5.86 14.31 5.02
CA ILE A 136 -6.83 15.10 4.27
C ILE A 136 -6.55 16.61 4.37
N GLU A 137 -5.59 17.04 5.17
CA GLU A 137 -5.21 18.44 5.34
C GLU A 137 -4.17 18.92 4.32
N PHE A 138 -3.43 17.94 3.74
CA PHE A 138 -2.45 18.12 2.65
C PHE A 138 -1.34 19.13 2.91
N ASP A 139 -1.11 19.56 4.15
CA ASP A 139 0.01 20.38 4.63
C ASP A 139 0.43 21.54 3.69
N GLY A 140 -0.52 22.28 3.11
CA GLY A 140 -0.26 23.39 2.19
C GLY A 140 0.15 22.96 0.77
N ASN A 141 0.30 21.68 0.49
CA ASN A 141 0.23 21.19 -0.87
C ASN A 141 -1.23 21.19 -1.29
N GLU A 142 -1.56 21.97 -2.31
CA GLU A 142 -2.90 21.87 -2.88
C GLU A 142 -3.11 20.42 -3.30
N SER A 143 -4.07 19.76 -2.66
CA SER A 143 -4.42 18.40 -3.01
C SER A 143 -4.69 18.34 -4.50
N ILE A 144 -4.28 17.26 -5.14
CA ILE A 144 -4.78 16.96 -6.47
C ILE A 144 -6.30 17.05 -6.39
N LYS A 145 -6.88 18.04 -7.07
CA LYS A 145 -8.34 18.19 -7.21
C LYS A 145 -8.86 17.10 -8.15
N LYS A 146 -8.49 15.84 -7.86
CA LYS A 146 -8.89 14.69 -8.65
C LYS A 146 -10.33 14.37 -8.31
N ILE A 147 -11.18 14.41 -9.32
CA ILE A 147 -12.53 13.89 -9.20
C ILE A 147 -12.43 12.38 -9.42
N MET A 148 -12.83 11.61 -8.43
CA MET A 148 -12.92 10.16 -8.53
C MET A 148 -13.95 9.75 -9.57
N PRO A 149 -13.88 8.55 -10.17
CA PRO A 149 -14.80 8.10 -11.23
C PRO A 149 -16.29 8.22 -10.88
N TRP A 150 -16.61 8.24 -9.57
CA TRP A 150 -17.99 8.39 -9.06
C TRP A 150 -18.36 9.84 -8.70
N GLY A 151 -17.58 10.84 -9.15
CA GLY A 151 -17.92 12.26 -9.06
C GLY A 151 -17.57 12.96 -7.73
N LYS A 152 -16.92 12.28 -6.78
CA LYS A 152 -16.43 12.90 -5.53
C LYS A 152 -14.97 13.32 -5.68
N THR A 153 -14.57 14.37 -4.96
CA THR A 153 -13.16 14.72 -4.79
C THR A 153 -12.46 13.68 -3.89
N ILE A 154 -11.13 13.59 -3.95
CA ILE A 154 -10.36 12.75 -3.03
C ILE A 154 -10.63 13.21 -1.59
N TYR A 155 -10.68 14.53 -1.35
CA TYR A 155 -11.00 15.08 -0.04
C TYR A 155 -12.36 14.58 0.49
N ASP A 156 -13.44 14.72 -0.30
CA ASP A 156 -14.77 14.27 0.10
C ASP A 156 -14.84 12.76 0.33
N TRP A 157 -14.07 12.00 -0.46
CA TRP A 157 -13.98 10.56 -0.30
C TRP A 157 -13.29 10.20 1.02
N GLU A 158 -12.10 10.74 1.27
CA GLU A 158 -11.32 10.42 2.47
C GLU A 158 -11.94 10.98 3.75
N LEU A 159 -12.56 12.17 3.70
CA LEU A 159 -13.29 12.73 4.85
C LEU A 159 -14.36 11.76 5.36
N ALA A 160 -15.02 11.03 4.45
CA ALA A 160 -16.03 10.04 4.83
C ALA A 160 -15.45 8.88 5.65
N MET A 161 -14.14 8.59 5.56
CA MET A 161 -13.47 7.51 6.30
C MET A 161 -13.30 7.84 7.80
N TYR A 162 -13.44 9.10 8.19
CA TYR A 162 -13.31 9.57 9.58
C TYR A 162 -14.65 9.68 10.32
N LEU A 163 -15.78 9.30 9.70
CA LEU A 163 -17.11 9.51 10.28
C LEU A 163 -17.52 8.48 11.34
N ASN A 164 -16.95 7.29 11.33
CA ASN A 164 -17.38 6.18 12.20
C ASN A 164 -16.25 5.71 13.11
N GLN A 165 -15.97 6.46 14.17
CA GLN A 165 -15.02 6.05 15.19
C GLN A 165 -15.59 4.92 16.03
N ILE A 166 -14.84 3.80 16.12
CA ILE A 166 -15.26 2.58 16.85
C ILE A 166 -14.44 2.33 18.13
N GLY A 167 -13.38 3.09 18.36
CA GLY A 167 -12.52 2.97 19.52
C GLY A 167 -11.24 3.78 19.40
N GLU A 168 -10.29 3.45 20.26
CA GLU A 168 -8.94 4.04 20.28
C GLU A 168 -7.91 2.93 20.50
N THR A 169 -6.70 3.15 19.99
CA THR A 169 -5.53 2.28 20.27
C THR A 169 -5.09 2.43 21.73
N SER A 170 -4.18 1.58 22.17
CA SER A 170 -3.55 1.73 23.52
C SER A 170 -2.76 3.03 23.68
N SER A 171 -2.38 3.69 22.59
CA SER A 171 -1.71 5.00 22.56
C SER A 171 -2.68 6.19 22.44
N GLY A 172 -4.00 5.92 22.35
CA GLY A 172 -5.03 6.95 22.22
C GLY A 172 -5.29 7.43 20.80
N ASP A 173 -4.75 6.74 19.79
CA ASP A 173 -5.02 7.05 18.39
C ASP A 173 -6.41 6.53 18.00
N PRO A 174 -7.28 7.33 17.35
CA PRO A 174 -8.65 6.93 17.04
C PRO A 174 -8.70 5.84 15.96
N ILE A 175 -9.64 4.90 16.13
CA ILE A 175 -9.90 3.80 15.19
C ILE A 175 -11.23 4.06 14.49
N TYR A 176 -11.22 4.05 13.16
CA TYR A 176 -12.40 4.30 12.33
C TYR A 176 -12.80 3.05 11.56
N LYS A 177 -14.07 2.64 11.65
CA LYS A 177 -14.64 1.62 10.76
C LYS A 177 -14.78 2.22 9.37
N ALA A 178 -13.88 1.86 8.48
CA ALA A 178 -13.81 2.47 7.15
C ALA A 178 -13.23 1.49 6.12
N PRO A 179 -13.58 1.64 4.83
CA PRO A 179 -12.93 0.93 3.74
C PRO A 179 -11.43 1.12 3.75
N LEU A 180 -10.69 0.05 3.48
CA LEU A 180 -9.23 0.06 3.42
C LEU A 180 -8.76 -0.76 2.22
N ASP A 181 -8.04 -0.12 1.29
CA ASP A 181 -7.49 -0.79 0.11
C ASP A 181 -6.05 -1.29 0.37
N THR A 182 -5.10 -0.88 -0.44
CA THR A 182 -3.68 -1.28 -0.37
C THR A 182 -2.80 -0.27 0.38
N THR A 183 -3.40 0.74 1.01
CA THR A 183 -2.74 1.60 1.99
C THR A 183 -2.08 0.75 3.08
N PHE A 184 -0.95 1.16 3.63
CA PHE A 184 -0.23 0.38 4.65
C PHE A 184 -1.18 -0.24 5.65
N CYS A 185 -1.25 -1.57 5.64
CA CYS A 185 -2.17 -2.31 6.50
C CYS A 185 -1.61 -3.67 6.93
N PHE A 186 -1.92 -4.02 8.16
CA PHE A 186 -1.80 -5.35 8.71
C PHE A 186 -3.02 -6.18 8.28
N VAL A 187 -2.77 -7.37 7.75
CA VAL A 187 -3.79 -8.31 7.27
C VAL A 187 -3.79 -9.53 8.18
N ASN A 188 -4.98 -9.94 8.64
CA ASN A 188 -5.19 -11.14 9.45
C ASN A 188 -6.26 -12.03 8.81
N LYS A 189 -5.83 -13.11 8.16
CA LYS A 189 -6.71 -14.04 7.45
C LYS A 189 -7.75 -14.73 8.35
N ALA A 190 -7.53 -14.77 9.67
CA ALA A 190 -8.51 -15.37 10.60
C ALA A 190 -9.88 -14.69 10.51
N TYR A 191 -9.92 -13.42 10.09
CA TYR A 191 -11.11 -12.60 10.01
C TYR A 191 -11.53 -12.26 8.58
N ASP A 192 -10.97 -12.97 7.58
CA ASP A 192 -11.40 -12.84 6.19
C ASP A 192 -12.85 -13.36 6.04
N ASN A 193 -13.70 -12.51 5.51
CA ASN A 193 -15.12 -12.81 5.26
C ASN A 193 -15.47 -12.75 3.77
N GLY A 194 -14.47 -12.71 2.89
CA GLY A 194 -14.65 -12.62 1.44
C GLY A 194 -14.91 -11.20 0.94
N ASP A 195 -14.94 -10.18 1.81
CA ASP A 195 -15.04 -8.77 1.43
C ASP A 195 -13.74 -8.04 1.71
N PHE A 196 -12.97 -7.84 0.65
CA PHE A 196 -11.65 -7.23 0.74
C PHE A 196 -11.66 -5.78 1.23
N LEU A 197 -12.70 -4.99 0.93
CA LEU A 197 -12.67 -3.53 1.08
C LEU A 197 -13.46 -2.99 2.26
N TYR A 198 -14.63 -3.55 2.57
CA TYR A 198 -15.64 -2.77 3.30
C TYR A 198 -16.01 -3.30 4.67
N THR A 199 -16.19 -4.60 4.84
CA THR A 199 -16.92 -5.09 6.02
C THR A 199 -16.04 -5.41 7.21
N SER A 200 -14.82 -5.87 6.99
CA SER A 200 -13.91 -6.31 8.04
C SER A 200 -12.61 -5.49 8.04
N THR A 201 -12.74 -4.16 7.92
CA THR A 201 -11.60 -3.25 7.80
C THR A 201 -11.72 -2.05 8.71
N ALA A 202 -10.59 -1.52 9.20
CA ALA A 202 -10.52 -0.26 9.93
C ALA A 202 -9.25 0.53 9.60
N ARG A 203 -9.33 1.84 9.80
CA ARG A 203 -8.22 2.77 9.69
C ARG A 203 -7.88 3.36 11.05
N VAL A 204 -6.61 3.50 11.35
CA VAL A 204 -6.10 4.14 12.57
C VAL A 204 -5.64 5.54 12.21
N GLY A 205 -6.15 6.53 12.93
CA GLY A 205 -5.82 7.95 12.79
C GLY A 205 -4.66 8.39 13.69
N GLY A 206 -4.63 9.66 14.07
CA GLY A 206 -3.61 10.20 14.95
C GLY A 206 -2.20 10.03 14.39
N ASN A 207 -1.31 9.39 15.16
CA ASN A 207 0.07 9.12 14.73
C ASN A 207 0.18 8.10 13.58
N PHE A 208 -0.90 7.43 13.21
CA PHE A 208 -0.98 6.49 12.09
C PHE A 208 -1.49 7.13 10.79
N ILE A 209 -1.71 8.45 10.75
CA ILE A 209 -2.09 9.13 9.51
C ILE A 209 -0.91 9.13 8.56
N GLY A 210 -1.07 8.46 7.40
CA GLY A 210 -0.10 8.45 6.31
C GLY A 210 -0.44 9.45 5.22
N GLN A 211 0.55 9.80 4.41
CA GLN A 211 0.39 10.65 3.23
C GLN A 211 0.36 9.78 1.98
N HIS A 212 -0.64 9.92 1.12
CA HIS A 212 -0.69 9.24 -0.17
C HIS A 212 -0.13 10.16 -1.26
N TYR A 213 1.17 10.10 -1.49
CA TYR A 213 1.88 11.04 -2.37
C TYR A 213 1.39 11.03 -3.82
N GLY A 214 0.85 9.92 -4.31
CA GLY A 214 0.21 9.86 -5.62
C GLY A 214 -0.99 10.81 -5.80
N TRP A 215 -1.49 11.40 -4.71
CA TRP A 215 -2.59 12.38 -4.72
C TRP A 215 -2.12 13.84 -4.70
N TYR A 216 -0.83 14.09 -4.45
CA TYR A 216 -0.27 15.43 -4.33
C TYR A 216 0.13 15.99 -5.71
N GLU A 217 -0.10 17.28 -5.95
CA GLU A 217 0.34 17.95 -7.18
C GLU A 217 1.87 17.99 -7.27
N ASN A 218 2.52 18.16 -6.12
CA ASN A 218 3.97 18.22 -5.98
C ASN A 218 4.47 17.08 -5.08
N PRO A 219 4.41 15.83 -5.55
CA PRO A 219 4.91 14.70 -4.78
C PRO A 219 6.45 14.78 -4.61
N PRO A 220 7.02 14.16 -3.57
CA PRO A 220 8.46 14.21 -3.29
C PRO A 220 9.25 13.22 -4.18
N ILE A 221 9.11 13.33 -5.50
CA ILE A 221 9.80 12.51 -6.50
C ILE A 221 10.48 13.41 -7.54
N PRO A 222 11.52 12.92 -8.25
CA PRO A 222 12.17 13.66 -9.34
C PRO A 222 11.17 14.07 -10.43
N GLU A 223 11.36 15.26 -11.00
CA GLU A 223 10.46 15.77 -12.05
C GLU A 223 10.40 14.84 -13.27
N GLU A 224 11.54 14.26 -13.66
CA GLU A 224 11.62 13.31 -14.77
C GLU A 224 10.73 12.07 -14.52
N GLU A 225 10.70 11.57 -13.29
CA GLU A 225 9.83 10.44 -12.91
C GLU A 225 8.35 10.86 -12.92
N LYS A 226 8.05 12.06 -12.41
CA LYS A 226 6.70 12.62 -12.43
C LYS A 226 6.19 12.76 -13.87
N GLU A 227 7.01 13.32 -14.78
CA GLU A 227 6.67 13.40 -16.19
C GLU A 227 6.47 12.02 -16.83
N TYR A 228 7.34 11.04 -16.49
CA TYR A 228 7.18 9.68 -16.97
C TYR A 228 5.85 9.07 -16.51
N LEU A 229 5.52 9.18 -15.23
CA LEU A 229 4.28 8.66 -14.66
C LEU A 229 3.04 9.30 -15.30
N ILE A 230 3.05 10.61 -15.53
CA ILE A 230 1.95 11.33 -16.18
C ILE A 230 1.76 10.85 -17.64
N ASN A 231 2.85 10.71 -18.40
CA ASN A 231 2.82 10.34 -19.80
C ASN A 231 2.53 8.86 -20.05
N ASN A 232 2.80 8.00 -19.06
CA ASN A 232 2.65 6.55 -19.15
C ASN A 232 1.66 6.00 -18.12
N ALA A 233 0.76 6.83 -17.59
CA ALA A 233 -0.21 6.45 -16.58
C ALA A 233 -1.06 5.28 -17.07
N GLY A 234 -0.85 4.12 -16.48
CA GLY A 234 -1.63 2.92 -16.75
C GLY A 234 -2.96 2.92 -16.00
N ARG A 235 -3.78 1.89 -16.26
CA ARG A 235 -5.12 1.70 -15.66
C ARG A 235 -5.15 1.83 -14.12
N TRP A 236 -4.05 1.49 -13.45
CA TRP A 236 -3.93 1.44 -12.00
C TRP A 236 -3.08 2.57 -11.40
N SER A 237 -2.74 3.59 -12.19
CA SER A 237 -1.94 4.70 -11.69
C SER A 237 -2.79 5.73 -10.96
N SER A 238 -2.40 6.08 -9.74
CA SER A 238 -2.99 7.21 -9.00
C SER A 238 -2.77 8.56 -9.70
N THR A 239 -1.75 8.66 -10.55
CA THR A 239 -1.44 9.83 -11.37
C THR A 239 -2.25 9.94 -12.66
N SER A 240 -3.05 8.92 -13.02
CA SER A 240 -3.90 9.01 -14.20
C SER A 240 -4.90 10.15 -14.02
N ASN A 241 -4.69 11.26 -14.71
CA ASN A 241 -5.75 12.25 -14.94
C ASN A 241 -6.94 11.49 -15.53
N GLY A 242 -8.13 11.58 -14.91
CA GLY A 242 -9.33 10.85 -15.32
C GLY A 242 -9.72 11.02 -16.80
N GLY A 243 -8.83 10.57 -17.68
CA GLY A 243 -9.02 10.47 -19.11
C GLY A 243 -9.95 9.30 -19.38
N ASN A 244 -11.11 9.60 -19.93
CA ASN A 244 -12.06 8.68 -20.50
C ASN A 244 -11.36 7.49 -21.16
N SER A 245 -11.46 6.33 -20.57
CA SER A 245 -11.40 5.08 -21.31
C SER A 245 -12.83 4.67 -21.59
N GLY A 246 -13.25 4.92 -22.86
CA GLY A 246 -14.45 4.34 -23.43
C GLY A 246 -14.37 2.81 -23.48
#